data_9080b59e4c9efd16555ee1fe098ce958
#
_entry.id   9080b59e4c9efd16555ee1fe098ce958
#
_cell.length_a   1.000
_cell.length_b   1.000
_cell.length_c   1.000
_cell.angle_alpha   90.00
_cell.angle_beta   90.00
_cell.angle_gamma   90.00
#
_symmetry.space_group_name_H-M   'P 1'
#
loop_
_entity.id
_entity.type
_entity.pdbx_description
1 polymer ?
#
loop_
_entity_poly.entity_id
_entity_poly.type
_entity_poly.pdbx_seq_one_letter_code
_entity_poly.pdbx_strand_id
1 'polypeptide(L)'
;MIEEERAVTGLHMDFSGPDTGTPLVLLHGFGGDGSAWDAVKAELPDTVRVITVDLPGHGGSLNSDGRGGAGRMAKAILAGLEAAGVMAFHLAGHSMGGAVSALIAMRAPDRVKSLTLVAPGGIAKEINADLLARYAKATTEAEIRGCLDEMSAPDFVTPEAVIDHFTAARAKPGQTEALDETYRAMFPDGPEQGQGVLPGEALAALTMPVAVIWGTGDTVLPCPKPSALPASFAFNVLPGLGHMLPEEAPDAVVRVLTEAVGGEG
;
A
#
# COMPACT_ATOMS: atom_id res chain seq x y z
N MET A 1 -27.82 -20.13 22.53
CA MET A 1 -26.42 -19.73 22.72
C MET A 1 -25.96 -19.27 21.35
N ILE A 2 -25.88 -17.98 21.17
CA ILE A 2 -25.34 -17.37 19.95
C ILE A 2 -23.82 -17.32 20.20
N GLU A 3 -23.07 -18.16 19.46
CA GLU A 3 -21.61 -18.01 19.42
C GLU A 3 -21.33 -16.61 18.94
N GLU A 4 -20.72 -15.78 19.80
CA GLU A 4 -20.06 -14.55 19.40
C GLU A 4 -19.07 -14.93 18.30
N GLU A 5 -19.37 -14.55 17.07
CA GLU A 5 -18.40 -14.49 15.99
C GLU A 5 -17.28 -13.56 16.47
N ARG A 6 -16.23 -14.14 17.04
CA ARG A 6 -15.00 -13.43 17.37
C ARG A 6 -14.56 -12.71 16.11
N ALA A 7 -14.41 -11.39 16.21
CA ALA A 7 -13.75 -10.57 15.25
C ALA A 7 -12.31 -11.09 15.03
N VAL A 8 -12.17 -12.01 14.07
CA VAL A 8 -10.93 -12.73 13.80
C VAL A 8 -10.26 -12.03 12.61
N THR A 9 -9.63 -10.91 12.84
CA THR A 9 -8.71 -10.43 11.82
C THR A 9 -7.28 -10.38 12.34
N GLY A 10 -7.04 -10.21 13.63
CA GLY A 10 -5.69 -10.07 14.17
C GLY A 10 -4.86 -8.98 13.44
N LEU A 11 -5.55 -8.05 12.75
CA LEU A 11 -4.91 -6.97 12.02
C LEU A 11 -4.42 -5.91 13.00
N HIS A 12 -3.17 -5.53 12.82
CA HIS A 12 -2.58 -4.37 13.48
C HIS A 12 -3.02 -3.10 12.75
N MET A 13 -3.63 -2.19 13.49
CA MET A 13 -4.05 -0.86 13.04
C MET A 13 -3.57 0.17 14.04
N ASP A 14 -2.91 1.22 13.54
CA ASP A 14 -2.53 2.37 14.33
C ASP A 14 -3.45 3.55 14.01
N PHE A 15 -3.96 4.21 15.06
CA PHE A 15 -4.92 5.31 14.96
C PHE A 15 -4.24 6.60 15.42
N SER A 16 -4.29 7.63 14.59
CA SER A 16 -3.73 8.95 14.91
C SER A 16 -4.64 10.09 14.43
N GLY A 17 -4.40 11.29 14.95
CA GLY A 17 -5.25 12.45 14.73
C GLY A 17 -6.53 12.44 15.57
N PRO A 18 -7.57 13.18 15.19
CA PRO A 18 -8.81 13.31 15.97
C PRO A 18 -9.65 12.02 15.95
N ASP A 19 -10.43 11.80 17.02
CA ASP A 19 -11.31 10.63 17.13
C ASP A 19 -12.57 10.73 16.25
N THR A 20 -12.80 11.87 15.62
CA THR A 20 -14.00 12.16 14.81
C THR A 20 -13.63 12.46 13.36
N GLY A 21 -14.62 12.36 12.47
CA GLY A 21 -14.45 12.58 11.04
C GLY A 21 -14.21 11.28 10.27
N THR A 22 -14.36 11.37 8.94
CA THR A 22 -14.09 10.25 8.02
C THR A 22 -12.59 9.99 8.01
N PRO A 23 -12.11 8.79 8.40
CA PRO A 23 -10.68 8.53 8.47
C PRO A 23 -10.05 8.35 7.09
N LEU A 24 -8.77 8.69 6.98
CA LEU A 24 -7.88 8.30 5.90
C LEU A 24 -7.18 6.99 6.29
N VAL A 25 -7.48 5.91 5.56
CA VAL A 25 -6.85 4.60 5.73
C VAL A 25 -5.66 4.49 4.80
N LEU A 26 -4.50 4.13 5.33
CA LEU A 26 -3.22 4.05 4.63
C LEU A 26 -2.71 2.60 4.60
N LEU A 27 -2.43 2.07 3.41
CA LEU A 27 -1.94 0.71 3.18
C LEU A 27 -0.53 0.76 2.56
N HIS A 28 0.44 0.13 3.21
CA HIS A 28 1.84 0.08 2.80
C HIS A 28 2.11 -0.90 1.65
N GLY A 29 3.33 -0.87 1.09
CA GLY A 29 3.80 -1.76 0.04
C GLY A 29 4.31 -3.12 0.55
N PHE A 30 4.73 -3.97 -0.39
CA PHE A 30 5.33 -5.27 -0.10
C PHE A 30 6.57 -5.13 0.79
N GLY A 31 6.64 -5.93 1.83
CA GLY A 31 7.77 -5.98 2.76
C GLY A 31 7.86 -4.81 3.74
N GLY A 32 6.93 -3.85 3.69
CA GLY A 32 6.80 -2.74 4.62
C GLY A 32 5.85 -3.03 5.79
N ASP A 33 5.51 -1.98 6.52
CA ASP A 33 4.47 -1.90 7.54
C ASP A 33 3.95 -0.46 7.63
N GLY A 34 3.12 -0.13 8.62
CA GLY A 34 2.51 1.19 8.77
C GLY A 34 3.51 2.34 8.89
N SER A 35 4.76 2.08 9.29
CA SER A 35 5.81 3.11 9.40
C SER A 35 6.24 3.70 8.05
N ALA A 36 5.99 3.01 6.94
CA ALA A 36 6.21 3.56 5.59
C ALA A 36 5.47 4.88 5.34
N TRP A 37 4.46 5.18 6.14
CA TRP A 37 3.68 6.40 6.04
C TRP A 37 4.08 7.48 7.06
N ASP A 38 5.14 7.26 7.89
CA ASP A 38 5.47 8.19 8.98
C ASP A 38 5.87 9.58 8.48
N ALA A 39 6.63 9.68 7.39
CA ALA A 39 6.97 10.97 6.78
C ALA A 39 5.72 11.70 6.27
N VAL A 40 4.80 10.98 5.63
CA VAL A 40 3.51 11.52 5.17
C VAL A 40 2.64 11.94 6.35
N LYS A 41 2.51 11.10 7.38
CA LYS A 41 1.72 11.43 8.59
C LYS A 41 2.22 12.68 9.30
N ALA A 42 3.53 12.87 9.34
CA ALA A 42 4.15 14.04 9.99
C ALA A 42 3.81 15.38 9.29
N GLU A 43 3.46 15.34 8.01
CA GLU A 43 3.12 16.53 7.22
C GLU A 43 1.60 16.69 6.98
N LEU A 44 0.79 15.67 7.30
CA LEU A 44 -0.67 15.79 7.22
C LEU A 44 -1.20 16.80 8.24
N PRO A 45 -2.26 17.57 7.91
CA PRO A 45 -2.92 18.43 8.89
C PRO A 45 -3.41 17.66 10.13
N ASP A 46 -3.23 18.22 11.31
CA ASP A 46 -3.69 17.62 12.59
C ASP A 46 -5.21 17.37 12.65
N THR A 47 -5.96 17.93 11.71
CA THR A 47 -7.41 17.72 11.55
C THR A 47 -7.77 16.43 10.83
N VAL A 48 -6.80 15.75 10.22
CA VAL A 48 -7.02 14.50 9.50
C VAL A 48 -6.92 13.32 10.46
N ARG A 49 -8.00 12.55 10.57
CA ARG A 49 -7.98 11.25 11.26
C ARG A 49 -7.32 10.22 10.37
N VAL A 50 -6.28 9.55 10.85
CA VAL A 50 -5.51 8.57 10.07
C VAL A 50 -5.58 7.19 10.72
N ILE A 51 -5.70 6.16 9.90
CA ILE A 51 -5.56 4.75 10.29
C ILE A 51 -4.52 4.11 9.36
N THR A 52 -3.36 3.75 9.88
CA THR A 52 -2.44 2.88 9.16
C THR A 52 -2.75 1.42 9.45
N VAL A 53 -2.70 0.56 8.45
CA VAL A 53 -2.99 -0.87 8.59
C VAL A 53 -1.80 -1.67 8.10
N ASP A 54 -1.26 -2.52 8.96
CA ASP A 54 -0.28 -3.51 8.52
C ASP A 54 -0.99 -4.59 7.70
N LEU A 55 -0.54 -4.78 6.47
CA LEU A 55 -1.11 -5.78 5.58
C LEU A 55 -0.93 -7.20 6.16
N PRO A 56 -1.88 -8.12 5.96
CA PRO A 56 -1.73 -9.52 6.38
C PRO A 56 -0.38 -10.12 5.96
N GLY A 57 0.34 -10.70 6.93
CA GLY A 57 1.68 -11.24 6.73
C GLY A 57 2.82 -10.23 6.92
N HIS A 58 2.51 -8.99 7.36
CA HIS A 58 3.48 -7.91 7.54
C HIS A 58 3.37 -7.31 8.94
N GLY A 59 4.47 -6.75 9.43
CA GLY A 59 4.51 -5.96 10.65
C GLY A 59 3.84 -6.63 11.86
N GLY A 60 2.91 -5.93 12.50
CA GLY A 60 2.07 -6.43 13.59
C GLY A 60 0.98 -7.40 13.13
N SER A 61 0.68 -7.44 11.82
CA SER A 61 -0.28 -8.35 11.18
C SER A 61 0.36 -9.65 10.65
N LEU A 62 1.57 -9.98 11.08
CA LEU A 62 2.31 -11.15 10.59
C LEU A 62 1.49 -12.45 10.62
N ASN A 63 0.73 -12.66 11.68
CA ASN A 63 -0.06 -13.87 11.91
C ASN A 63 -1.57 -13.68 11.69
N SER A 64 -1.97 -12.57 11.06
CA SER A 64 -3.37 -12.30 10.79
C SER A 64 -3.91 -13.19 9.66
N ASP A 65 -5.22 -13.37 9.64
CA ASP A 65 -5.90 -13.99 8.51
C ASP A 65 -5.77 -13.13 7.25
N GLY A 66 -5.82 -13.77 6.07
CA GLY A 66 -5.80 -13.08 4.78
C GLY A 66 -4.44 -12.93 4.14
N ARG A 67 -3.39 -13.58 4.65
CA ARG A 67 -2.06 -13.62 4.01
C ARG A 67 -2.12 -14.15 2.59
N GLY A 68 -1.11 -13.80 1.80
CA GLY A 68 -0.93 -14.22 0.41
C GLY A 68 -1.34 -13.14 -0.58
N GLY A 69 -2.30 -13.39 -1.46
CA GLY A 69 -2.64 -12.47 -2.55
C GLY A 69 -3.51 -11.27 -2.14
N ALA A 70 -3.39 -10.18 -2.89
CA ALA A 70 -4.08 -8.90 -2.64
C ALA A 70 -5.60 -9.05 -2.44
N GLY A 71 -6.23 -10.02 -3.11
CA GLY A 71 -7.66 -10.28 -2.95
C GLY A 71 -8.08 -10.80 -1.57
N ARG A 72 -7.23 -11.60 -0.92
CA ARG A 72 -7.43 -12.06 0.46
C ARG A 72 -7.19 -10.93 1.46
N MET A 73 -6.10 -10.17 1.25
CA MET A 73 -5.77 -9.00 2.06
C MET A 73 -6.90 -7.97 2.05
N ALA A 74 -7.44 -7.65 0.87
CA ALA A 74 -8.56 -6.71 0.74
C ALA A 74 -9.80 -7.16 1.52
N LYS A 75 -10.11 -8.46 1.51
CA LYS A 75 -11.23 -9.02 2.29
C LYS A 75 -10.99 -8.91 3.80
N ALA A 76 -9.80 -9.26 4.25
CA ALA A 76 -9.43 -9.21 5.67
C ALA A 76 -9.43 -7.77 6.20
N ILE A 77 -8.89 -6.81 5.44
CA ILE A 77 -8.87 -5.40 5.82
C ILE A 77 -10.28 -4.82 5.90
N LEU A 78 -11.16 -5.12 4.93
CA LEU A 78 -12.56 -4.68 4.99
C LEU A 78 -13.27 -5.21 6.25
N ALA A 79 -13.06 -6.47 6.59
CA ALA A 79 -13.63 -7.06 7.81
C ALA A 79 -13.04 -6.44 9.08
N GLY A 80 -11.72 -6.17 9.10
CA GLY A 80 -11.05 -5.51 10.22
C GLY A 80 -11.53 -4.08 10.45
N LEU A 81 -11.66 -3.28 9.38
CA LEU A 81 -12.20 -1.93 9.45
C LEU A 81 -13.65 -1.93 9.96
N GLU A 82 -14.47 -2.88 9.50
CA GLU A 82 -15.84 -3.05 9.97
C GLU A 82 -15.89 -3.40 11.46
N ALA A 83 -15.08 -4.35 11.91
CA ALA A 83 -14.97 -4.72 13.32
C ALA A 83 -14.48 -3.55 14.19
N ALA A 84 -13.66 -2.64 13.64
CA ALA A 84 -13.25 -1.40 14.30
C ALA A 84 -14.29 -0.27 14.22
N GLY A 85 -15.47 -0.52 13.64
CA GLY A 85 -16.53 0.49 13.48
C GLY A 85 -16.28 1.52 12.38
N VAL A 86 -15.29 1.28 11.50
CA VAL A 86 -14.93 2.17 10.39
C VAL A 86 -15.75 1.80 9.16
N MET A 87 -16.91 2.42 8.98
CA MET A 87 -17.88 2.07 7.95
C MET A 87 -17.64 2.81 6.63
N ALA A 88 -17.08 4.02 6.67
CA ALA A 88 -16.73 4.83 5.52
C ALA A 88 -15.35 5.47 5.75
N PHE A 89 -14.55 5.60 4.69
CA PHE A 89 -13.18 6.08 4.79
C PHE A 89 -12.66 6.60 3.44
N HIS A 90 -11.69 7.51 3.49
CA HIS A 90 -10.76 7.78 2.39
C HIS A 90 -9.70 6.68 2.39
N LEU A 91 -9.23 6.25 1.23
CA LEU A 91 -8.31 5.13 1.13
C LEU A 91 -7.09 5.50 0.29
N ALA A 92 -5.91 5.26 0.83
CA ALA A 92 -4.69 5.37 0.06
C ALA A 92 -3.83 4.10 0.20
N GLY A 93 -3.13 3.74 -0.87
CA GLY A 93 -2.25 2.57 -0.84
C GLY A 93 -1.05 2.74 -1.74
N HIS A 94 0.11 2.32 -1.23
CA HIS A 94 1.37 2.30 -1.95
C HIS A 94 1.66 0.91 -2.50
N SER A 95 2.09 0.82 -3.77
CA SER A 95 2.57 -0.42 -4.39
C SER A 95 1.55 -1.57 -4.26
N MET A 96 1.89 -2.66 -3.59
CA MET A 96 0.97 -3.77 -3.27
C MET A 96 -0.26 -3.27 -2.50
N GLY A 97 -0.08 -2.35 -1.54
CA GLY A 97 -1.19 -1.69 -0.83
C GLY A 97 -2.11 -0.93 -1.78
N GLY A 98 -1.58 -0.38 -2.87
CA GLY A 98 -2.36 0.24 -3.95
C GLY A 98 -3.26 -0.77 -4.67
N ALA A 99 -2.73 -1.95 -5.03
CA ALA A 99 -3.54 -3.04 -5.60
C ALA A 99 -4.63 -3.52 -4.63
N VAL A 100 -4.29 -3.64 -3.34
CA VAL A 100 -5.24 -4.00 -2.28
C VAL A 100 -6.33 -2.93 -2.14
N SER A 101 -5.94 -1.64 -2.14
CA SER A 101 -6.87 -0.50 -2.06
C SER A 101 -7.85 -0.47 -3.23
N ALA A 102 -7.37 -0.68 -4.46
CA ALA A 102 -8.23 -0.77 -5.63
C ALA A 102 -9.25 -1.92 -5.51
N LEU A 103 -8.81 -3.09 -5.03
CA LEU A 103 -9.71 -4.22 -4.79
C LEU A 103 -10.72 -3.97 -3.66
N ILE A 104 -10.35 -3.20 -2.63
CA ILE A 104 -11.29 -2.75 -1.59
C ILE A 104 -12.34 -1.83 -2.21
N ALA A 105 -11.92 -0.84 -3.00
CA ALA A 105 -12.83 0.10 -3.67
C ALA A 105 -13.81 -0.61 -4.63
N MET A 106 -13.34 -1.62 -5.36
CA MET A 106 -14.22 -2.43 -6.23
C MET A 106 -15.25 -3.26 -5.45
N ARG A 107 -14.89 -3.75 -4.23
CA ARG A 107 -15.77 -4.61 -3.42
C ARG A 107 -16.76 -3.83 -2.56
N ALA A 108 -16.38 -2.65 -2.14
CA ALA A 108 -17.15 -1.83 -1.21
C ALA A 108 -17.15 -0.35 -1.65
N PRO A 109 -17.61 -0.04 -2.88
CA PRO A 109 -17.52 1.31 -3.43
C PRO A 109 -18.26 2.35 -2.58
N ASP A 110 -19.36 1.98 -1.93
CA ASP A 110 -20.14 2.89 -1.08
C ASP A 110 -19.40 3.28 0.22
N ARG A 111 -18.40 2.51 0.62
CA ARG A 111 -17.58 2.76 1.82
C ARG A 111 -16.37 3.65 1.54
N VAL A 112 -15.87 3.67 0.30
CA VAL A 112 -14.67 4.42 -0.09
C VAL A 112 -15.07 5.79 -0.62
N LYS A 113 -14.72 6.85 0.12
CA LYS A 113 -15.06 8.24 -0.23
C LYS A 113 -14.15 8.80 -1.32
N SER A 114 -12.86 8.45 -1.27
CA SER A 114 -11.89 8.73 -2.32
C SER A 114 -10.80 7.65 -2.30
N LEU A 115 -10.12 7.45 -3.42
CA LEU A 115 -9.05 6.48 -3.58
C LEU A 115 -7.78 7.17 -4.10
N THR A 116 -6.67 7.05 -3.36
CA THR A 116 -5.35 7.50 -3.81
C THR A 116 -4.43 6.30 -3.99
N LEU A 117 -3.92 6.13 -5.20
CA LEU A 117 -3.05 5.04 -5.60
C LEU A 117 -1.62 5.58 -5.80
N VAL A 118 -0.69 5.17 -4.95
CA VAL A 118 0.72 5.60 -5.00
C VAL A 118 1.55 4.47 -5.60
N ALA A 119 2.06 4.65 -6.82
CA ALA A 119 2.78 3.64 -7.60
C ALA A 119 2.14 2.24 -7.48
N PRO A 120 0.83 2.08 -7.79
CA PRO A 120 0.09 0.87 -7.45
C PRO A 120 0.51 -0.35 -8.28
N GLY A 121 0.58 -1.51 -7.63
CA GLY A 121 0.64 -2.79 -8.33
C GLY A 121 -0.64 -3.09 -9.11
N GLY A 122 -0.51 -3.98 -10.11
CA GLY A 122 -1.66 -4.50 -10.83
C GLY A 122 -2.22 -3.62 -11.95
N ILE A 123 -1.58 -2.52 -12.32
CA ILE A 123 -1.97 -1.71 -13.49
C ILE A 123 -1.51 -2.36 -14.78
N ALA A 124 -0.31 -2.91 -14.79
CA ALA A 124 0.27 -3.63 -15.93
C ALA A 124 0.98 -4.90 -15.43
N LYS A 125 1.40 -5.77 -16.36
CA LYS A 125 2.13 -6.99 -16.01
C LYS A 125 3.58 -6.74 -15.63
N GLU A 126 4.17 -5.66 -16.15
CA GLU A 126 5.56 -5.30 -15.95
C GLU A 126 5.83 -5.01 -14.47
N ILE A 127 6.84 -5.69 -13.93
CA ILE A 127 7.30 -5.57 -12.55
C ILE A 127 8.71 -6.14 -12.43
N ASN A 128 9.55 -5.55 -11.61
CA ASN A 128 10.89 -6.06 -11.33
C ASN A 128 10.81 -7.22 -10.32
N ALA A 129 10.48 -8.40 -10.82
CA ALA A 129 10.32 -9.61 -10.01
C ALA A 129 11.61 -10.02 -9.30
N ASP A 130 12.78 -9.82 -9.94
CA ASP A 130 14.08 -10.16 -9.37
C ASP A 130 14.41 -9.30 -8.14
N LEU A 131 14.15 -7.99 -8.23
CA LEU A 131 14.35 -7.07 -7.10
C LEU A 131 13.44 -7.45 -5.93
N LEU A 132 12.17 -7.73 -6.21
CA LEU A 132 11.23 -8.15 -5.16
C LEU A 132 11.58 -9.52 -4.56
N ALA A 133 12.12 -10.45 -5.36
CA ALA A 133 12.60 -11.74 -4.86
C ALA A 133 13.80 -11.58 -3.92
N ARG A 134 14.73 -10.66 -4.25
CA ARG A 134 15.86 -10.32 -3.37
C ARG A 134 15.36 -9.65 -2.09
N TYR A 135 14.45 -8.69 -2.22
CA TYR A 135 13.89 -7.98 -1.08
C TYR A 135 13.10 -8.89 -0.13
N ALA A 136 12.35 -9.87 -0.65
CA ALA A 136 11.65 -10.86 0.15
C ALA A 136 12.58 -11.70 1.04
N LYS A 137 13.81 -11.92 0.60
CA LYS A 137 14.82 -12.76 1.25
C LYS A 137 15.87 -11.97 2.03
N ALA A 138 15.93 -10.65 1.85
CA ALA A 138 16.89 -9.78 2.50
C ALA A 138 16.69 -9.82 4.02
N THR A 139 17.78 -10.10 4.77
CA THR A 139 17.78 -10.22 6.24
C THR A 139 18.86 -9.39 6.91
N THR A 140 19.83 -8.89 6.14
CA THR A 140 20.90 -8.03 6.63
C THR A 140 20.67 -6.58 6.21
N GLU A 141 21.24 -5.64 6.97
CA GLU A 141 21.22 -4.20 6.64
C GLU A 141 21.69 -3.93 5.21
N ALA A 142 22.79 -4.55 4.79
CA ALA A 142 23.35 -4.35 3.46
C ALA A 142 22.42 -4.83 2.34
N GLU A 143 21.75 -5.97 2.51
CA GLU A 143 20.80 -6.51 1.54
C GLU A 143 19.54 -5.66 1.48
N ILE A 144 19.00 -5.23 2.63
CA ILE A 144 17.81 -4.40 2.71
C ILE A 144 18.08 -3.03 2.07
N ARG A 145 19.19 -2.38 2.48
CA ARG A 145 19.65 -1.10 1.91
C ARG A 145 19.80 -1.21 0.40
N GLY A 146 20.53 -2.21 -0.10
CA GLY A 146 20.72 -2.38 -1.54
C GLY A 146 19.43 -2.52 -2.32
N CYS A 147 18.41 -3.17 -1.76
CA CYS A 147 17.09 -3.24 -2.40
C CYS A 147 16.35 -1.91 -2.34
N LEU A 148 16.34 -1.21 -1.19
CA LEU A 148 15.64 0.07 -1.04
C LEU A 148 16.29 1.17 -1.90
N ASP A 149 17.63 1.21 -1.98
CA ASP A 149 18.36 2.14 -2.84
C ASP A 149 18.04 1.90 -4.33
N GLU A 150 17.90 0.62 -4.75
CA GLU A 150 17.49 0.27 -6.12
C GLU A 150 16.02 0.64 -6.41
N MET A 151 15.14 0.64 -5.40
CA MET A 151 13.73 1.05 -5.52
C MET A 151 13.55 2.56 -5.56
N SER A 152 14.48 3.30 -4.99
CA SER A 152 14.40 4.77 -4.82
C SER A 152 15.07 5.53 -5.96
N ALA A 153 14.84 6.83 -6.02
CA ALA A 153 15.57 7.73 -6.91
C ALA A 153 17.07 7.74 -6.58
N PRO A 154 17.98 7.91 -7.58
CA PRO A 154 19.43 7.80 -7.36
C PRO A 154 20.00 8.77 -6.30
N ASP A 155 19.34 9.92 -6.12
CA ASP A 155 19.79 10.95 -5.16
C ASP A 155 19.09 10.83 -3.80
N PHE A 156 18.18 9.87 -3.63
CA PHE A 156 17.52 9.61 -2.36
C PHE A 156 18.40 8.72 -1.47
N VAL A 157 18.54 9.12 -0.23
CA VAL A 157 19.29 8.33 0.77
C VAL A 157 18.30 7.81 1.79
N THR A 158 18.10 6.49 1.79
CA THR A 158 17.24 5.85 2.78
C THR A 158 17.77 6.11 4.20
N PRO A 159 16.96 6.69 5.12
CA PRO A 159 17.37 6.95 6.48
C PRO A 159 17.80 5.66 7.22
N GLU A 160 18.88 5.75 8.02
CA GLU A 160 19.38 4.61 8.81
C GLU A 160 18.28 3.98 9.68
N ALA A 161 17.43 4.81 10.31
CA ALA A 161 16.34 4.32 11.15
C ALA A 161 15.35 3.42 10.38
N VAL A 162 15.16 3.64 9.08
CA VAL A 162 14.34 2.78 8.21
C VAL A 162 15.03 1.44 7.98
N ILE A 163 16.34 1.45 7.74
CA ILE A 163 17.13 0.23 7.56
C ILE A 163 17.12 -0.61 8.83
N ASP A 164 17.38 0.02 9.98
CA ASP A 164 17.36 -0.63 11.31
C ASP A 164 15.99 -1.26 11.58
N HIS A 165 14.91 -0.51 11.31
CA HIS A 165 13.54 -0.97 11.49
C HIS A 165 13.25 -2.22 10.67
N PHE A 166 13.54 -2.20 9.37
CA PHE A 166 13.28 -3.36 8.50
C PHE A 166 14.21 -4.54 8.81
N THR A 167 15.46 -4.30 9.20
CA THR A 167 16.36 -5.37 9.65
C THR A 167 15.80 -6.06 10.90
N ALA A 168 15.35 -5.29 11.87
CA ALA A 168 14.71 -5.84 13.07
C ALA A 168 13.38 -6.58 12.74
N ALA A 169 12.58 -6.06 11.80
CA ALA A 169 11.37 -6.71 11.34
C ALA A 169 11.67 -8.07 10.69
N ARG A 170 12.71 -8.17 9.85
CA ARG A 170 13.13 -9.41 9.19
C ARG A 170 13.64 -10.48 10.17
N ALA A 171 14.15 -10.07 11.33
CA ALA A 171 14.60 -11.00 12.38
C ALA A 171 13.43 -11.69 13.12
N LYS A 172 12.18 -11.22 12.94
CA LYS A 172 11.01 -11.86 13.57
C LYS A 172 10.75 -13.23 12.94
N PRO A 173 10.58 -14.30 13.76
CA PRO A 173 10.26 -15.64 13.25
C PRO A 173 8.99 -15.62 12.35
N GLY A 174 9.09 -16.24 11.19
CA GLY A 174 7.99 -16.33 10.22
C GLY A 174 7.85 -15.15 9.27
N GLN A 175 8.64 -14.06 9.43
CA GLN A 175 8.51 -12.88 8.58
C GLN A 175 8.98 -13.14 7.15
N THR A 176 10.11 -13.78 6.97
CA THR A 176 10.64 -14.10 5.63
C THR A 176 9.78 -15.13 4.91
N GLU A 177 9.23 -16.10 5.63
CA GLU A 177 8.29 -17.08 5.09
C GLU A 177 6.98 -16.41 4.62
N ALA A 178 6.46 -15.45 5.40
CA ALA A 178 5.26 -14.70 5.03
C ALA A 178 5.49 -13.81 3.80
N LEU A 179 6.68 -13.22 3.66
CA LEU A 179 7.05 -12.46 2.47
C LEU A 179 7.21 -13.35 1.24
N ASP A 180 7.81 -14.53 1.38
CA ASP A 180 7.93 -15.48 0.27
C ASP A 180 6.56 -16.00 -0.18
N GLU A 181 5.63 -16.26 0.75
CA GLU A 181 4.23 -16.58 0.45
C GLU A 181 3.55 -15.45 -0.34
N THR A 182 3.72 -14.20 0.13
CA THR A 182 3.14 -13.01 -0.53
C THR A 182 3.77 -12.77 -1.90
N TYR A 183 5.10 -12.89 -2.02
CA TYR A 183 5.80 -12.79 -3.30
C TYR A 183 5.25 -13.78 -4.32
N ARG A 184 5.12 -15.07 -3.97
CA ARG A 184 4.56 -16.08 -4.87
C ARG A 184 3.13 -15.76 -5.29
N ALA A 185 2.33 -15.20 -4.39
CA ALA A 185 0.95 -14.85 -4.68
C ALA A 185 0.79 -13.63 -5.61
N MET A 186 1.82 -12.79 -5.76
CA MET A 186 1.83 -11.71 -6.75
C MET A 186 2.00 -12.23 -8.19
N PHE A 187 2.56 -13.44 -8.36
CA PHE A 187 2.91 -14.02 -9.64
C PHE A 187 2.14 -15.34 -9.89
N PRO A 188 0.84 -15.28 -10.17
CA PRO A 188 0.00 -16.50 -10.30
C PRO A 188 0.42 -17.42 -11.45
N ASP A 189 1.03 -16.85 -12.50
CA ASP A 189 1.49 -17.57 -13.70
C ASP A 189 3.02 -17.72 -13.73
N GLY A 190 3.72 -17.37 -12.65
CA GLY A 190 5.18 -17.32 -12.57
C GLY A 190 5.76 -15.90 -12.78
N PRO A 191 6.90 -15.59 -12.12
CA PRO A 191 7.48 -14.24 -12.15
C PRO A 191 7.88 -13.77 -13.57
N GLU A 192 8.22 -14.69 -14.48
CA GLU A 192 8.53 -14.41 -15.87
C GLU A 192 7.31 -13.96 -16.71
N GLN A 193 6.09 -14.20 -16.22
CA GLN A 193 4.85 -13.76 -16.86
C GLN A 193 4.34 -12.41 -16.30
N GLY A 194 5.06 -11.85 -15.33
CA GLY A 194 4.69 -10.61 -14.64
C GLY A 194 3.66 -10.81 -13.54
N GLN A 195 3.28 -9.68 -12.93
CA GLN A 195 2.31 -9.68 -11.84
C GLN A 195 0.87 -9.91 -12.30
N GLY A 196 -0.01 -10.25 -11.33
CA GLY A 196 -1.45 -10.22 -11.56
C GLY A 196 -1.93 -8.79 -11.88
N VAL A 197 -2.87 -8.68 -12.83
CA VAL A 197 -3.41 -7.39 -13.29
C VAL A 197 -4.83 -7.19 -12.80
N LEU A 198 -5.15 -5.99 -12.34
CA LEU A 198 -6.50 -5.60 -11.95
C LEU A 198 -7.42 -5.51 -13.19
N PRO A 199 -8.70 -5.90 -13.08
CA PRO A 199 -9.62 -5.79 -14.21
C PRO A 199 -9.84 -4.33 -14.62
N GLY A 200 -9.39 -3.93 -15.82
CA GLY A 200 -9.46 -2.55 -16.29
C GLY A 200 -10.89 -2.00 -16.35
N GLU A 201 -11.88 -2.82 -16.74
CA GLU A 201 -13.30 -2.45 -16.74
C GLU A 201 -13.81 -2.16 -15.32
N ALA A 202 -13.35 -2.93 -14.31
CA ALA A 202 -13.75 -2.69 -12.93
C ALA A 202 -13.08 -1.43 -12.35
N LEU A 203 -11.83 -1.13 -12.76
CA LEU A 203 -11.19 0.15 -12.45
C LEU A 203 -11.98 1.33 -13.06
N ALA A 204 -12.34 1.23 -14.31
CA ALA A 204 -13.09 2.28 -15.01
C ALA A 204 -14.53 2.48 -14.46
N ALA A 205 -15.07 1.48 -13.77
CA ALA A 205 -16.39 1.54 -13.14
C ALA A 205 -16.39 2.15 -11.73
N LEU A 206 -15.22 2.51 -11.17
CA LEU A 206 -15.15 3.18 -9.88
C LEU A 206 -15.82 4.55 -9.94
N THR A 207 -16.68 4.86 -8.98
CA THR A 207 -17.50 6.07 -8.95
C THR A 207 -16.98 7.16 -8.04
N MET A 208 -16.14 6.79 -7.04
CA MET A 208 -15.49 7.77 -6.18
C MET A 208 -14.34 8.48 -6.93
N PRO A 209 -13.92 9.68 -6.49
CA PRO A 209 -12.72 10.33 -6.99
C PRO A 209 -11.50 9.41 -6.84
N VAL A 210 -10.70 9.25 -7.90
CA VAL A 210 -9.46 8.47 -7.89
C VAL A 210 -8.30 9.33 -8.34
N ALA A 211 -7.27 9.40 -7.50
CA ALA A 211 -5.97 9.99 -7.83
C ALA A 211 -4.89 8.90 -7.92
N VAL A 212 -3.98 9.04 -8.87
CA VAL A 212 -2.81 8.17 -9.04
C VAL A 212 -1.56 9.04 -9.01
N ILE A 213 -0.55 8.62 -8.26
CA ILE A 213 0.76 9.28 -8.17
C ILE A 213 1.81 8.27 -8.61
N TRP A 214 2.77 8.72 -9.45
CA TRP A 214 3.81 7.81 -9.94
C TRP A 214 5.12 8.53 -10.24
N GLY A 215 6.25 7.95 -9.81
CA GLY A 215 7.59 8.41 -10.16
C GLY A 215 8.03 7.94 -11.54
N THR A 216 8.65 8.78 -12.35
CA THR A 216 9.13 8.37 -13.67
C THR A 216 10.39 7.50 -13.63
N GLY A 217 11.10 7.50 -12.50
CA GLY A 217 12.28 6.68 -12.23
C GLY A 217 11.97 5.37 -11.51
N ASP A 218 10.69 4.99 -11.37
CA ASP A 218 10.27 3.76 -10.69
C ASP A 218 10.87 2.52 -11.35
N THR A 219 11.76 1.84 -10.64
CA THR A 219 12.49 0.64 -11.09
C THR A 219 11.76 -0.65 -10.74
N VAL A 220 10.73 -0.58 -9.90
CA VAL A 220 9.89 -1.71 -9.49
C VAL A 220 8.70 -1.88 -10.43
N LEU A 221 7.96 -0.79 -10.61
CA LEU A 221 6.76 -0.73 -11.45
C LEU A 221 6.93 0.44 -12.44
N PRO A 222 7.27 0.16 -13.71
CA PRO A 222 7.45 1.21 -14.70
C PRO A 222 6.25 2.15 -14.78
N CYS A 223 6.49 3.47 -14.71
CA CYS A 223 5.45 4.48 -14.81
C CYS A 223 4.64 4.27 -16.10
N PRO A 224 3.32 4.02 -16.00
CA PRO A 224 2.51 3.72 -17.18
C PRO A 224 2.27 4.97 -18.03
N LYS A 225 1.91 4.75 -19.30
CA LYS A 225 1.37 5.83 -20.11
C LYS A 225 0.00 6.24 -19.57
N PRO A 226 -0.41 7.51 -19.67
CA PRO A 226 -1.73 7.96 -19.22
C PRO A 226 -2.91 7.14 -19.79
N SER A 227 -2.75 6.62 -21.02
CA SER A 227 -3.78 5.78 -21.67
C SER A 227 -3.96 4.38 -21.04
N ALA A 228 -3.08 3.97 -20.13
CA ALA A 228 -3.22 2.72 -19.40
C ALA A 228 -4.14 2.83 -18.18
N LEU A 229 -4.51 4.07 -17.81
CA LEU A 229 -5.41 4.36 -16.70
C LEU A 229 -6.78 4.82 -17.22
N PRO A 230 -7.86 4.60 -16.47
CA PRO A 230 -9.17 5.19 -16.79
C PRO A 230 -9.06 6.71 -16.90
N ALA A 231 -9.73 7.29 -17.92
CA ALA A 231 -9.69 8.74 -18.18
C ALA A 231 -10.28 9.59 -17.04
N SER A 232 -11.07 8.97 -16.16
CA SER A 232 -11.62 9.62 -14.96
C SER A 232 -10.63 9.78 -13.81
N PHE A 233 -9.46 9.11 -13.89
CA PHE A 233 -8.45 9.17 -12.82
C PHE A 233 -7.58 10.42 -12.98
N ALA A 234 -7.35 11.12 -11.87
CA ALA A 234 -6.36 12.19 -11.81
C ALA A 234 -4.97 11.56 -11.74
N PHE A 235 -4.15 11.73 -12.79
CA PHE A 235 -2.81 11.15 -12.86
C PHE A 235 -1.72 12.18 -12.60
N ASN A 236 -1.00 12.02 -11.49
CA ASN A 236 0.07 12.89 -11.03
C ASN A 236 1.42 12.19 -11.28
N VAL A 237 2.19 12.66 -12.23
CA VAL A 237 3.51 12.12 -12.57
C VAL A 237 4.59 12.97 -11.93
N LEU A 238 5.51 12.34 -11.19
CA LEU A 238 6.59 12.97 -10.46
C LEU A 238 7.92 12.68 -11.18
N PRO A 239 8.52 13.65 -11.89
CA PRO A 239 9.73 13.43 -12.66
C PRO A 239 10.93 13.05 -11.79
N GLY A 240 11.66 11.99 -12.18
CA GLY A 240 12.92 11.57 -11.57
C GLY A 240 12.78 10.79 -10.26
N LEU A 241 11.58 10.76 -9.63
CA LEU A 241 11.36 10.00 -8.40
C LEU A 241 11.22 8.50 -8.69
N GLY A 242 11.59 7.70 -7.71
CA GLY A 242 11.55 6.23 -7.75
C GLY A 242 10.21 5.66 -7.32
N HIS A 243 10.26 4.46 -6.75
CA HIS A 243 9.10 3.71 -6.28
C HIS A 243 8.63 4.09 -4.87
N MET A 244 9.58 4.54 -4.01
CA MET A 244 9.34 4.76 -2.58
C MET A 244 8.78 6.15 -2.30
N LEU A 245 7.73 6.54 -3.04
CA LEU A 245 7.17 7.89 -3.02
C LEU A 245 6.71 8.41 -1.65
N PRO A 246 6.18 7.58 -0.72
CA PRO A 246 5.85 8.06 0.62
C PRO A 246 7.06 8.59 1.39
N GLU A 247 8.25 8.05 1.12
CA GLU A 247 9.52 8.42 1.74
C GLU A 247 10.29 9.46 0.90
N GLU A 248 10.27 9.33 -0.44
CA GLU A 248 11.01 10.19 -1.36
C GLU A 248 10.40 11.58 -1.52
N ALA A 249 9.07 11.68 -1.48
CA ALA A 249 8.33 12.91 -1.74
C ALA A 249 7.04 13.00 -0.89
N PRO A 250 7.16 12.97 0.45
CA PRO A 250 5.99 13.01 1.34
C PRO A 250 5.11 14.24 1.09
N ASP A 251 5.69 15.41 0.81
CA ASP A 251 4.99 16.65 0.50
C ASP A 251 4.07 16.53 -0.74
N ALA A 252 4.55 15.86 -1.79
CA ALA A 252 3.75 15.63 -2.99
C ALA A 252 2.59 14.65 -2.72
N VAL A 253 2.84 13.61 -1.92
CA VAL A 253 1.82 12.64 -1.52
C VAL A 253 0.78 13.33 -0.61
N VAL A 254 1.22 14.09 0.40
CA VAL A 254 0.35 14.84 1.33
C VAL A 254 -0.58 15.79 0.58
N ARG A 255 -0.06 16.52 -0.40
CA ARG A 255 -0.88 17.43 -1.22
C ARG A 255 -2.07 16.69 -1.85
N VAL A 256 -1.82 15.56 -2.51
CA VAL A 256 -2.88 14.79 -3.17
C VAL A 256 -3.85 14.17 -2.15
N LEU A 257 -3.34 13.68 -1.02
CA LEU A 257 -4.18 13.13 0.05
C LEU A 257 -5.07 14.21 0.69
N THR A 258 -4.52 15.41 0.92
CA THR A 258 -5.29 16.54 1.49
C THR A 258 -6.40 17.00 0.54
N GLU A 259 -6.12 17.08 -0.75
CA GLU A 259 -7.15 17.37 -1.77
C GLU A 259 -8.25 16.29 -1.78
N ALA A 260 -7.87 15.02 -1.67
CA ALA A 260 -8.81 13.90 -1.65
C ALA A 260 -9.71 13.87 -0.41
N VAL A 261 -9.18 14.26 0.77
CA VAL A 261 -9.94 14.32 2.02
C VAL A 261 -10.77 15.60 2.12
N GLY A 262 -10.26 16.72 1.60
CA GLY A 262 -10.92 18.05 1.67
C GLY A 262 -12.08 18.22 0.69
N GLY A 263 -12.32 17.32 -0.23
CA GLY A 263 -13.40 17.38 -1.23
C GLY A 263 -14.83 17.12 -0.69
N GLU A 264 -14.99 16.93 0.63
CA GLU A 264 -16.30 16.84 1.30
C GLU A 264 -16.79 18.23 1.69
N GLY A 265 -17.16 19.09 0.70
CA GLY A 265 -17.72 20.41 0.88
C GLY A 265 -19.00 20.59 0.07
#